data_c5a5afecb0e6251b97b2ce0ff43569e3
#
_entry.id   c5a5afecb0e6251b97b2ce0ff43569e3
#
_cell.length_a   1.000
_cell.length_b   1.000
_cell.length_c   1.000
_cell.angle_alpha   90.00
_cell.angle_beta   90.00
_cell.angle_gamma   90.00
#
_symmetry.space_group_name_H-M   'P 1'
#
loop_
_entity.id
_entity.type
_entity.pdbx_description
1 polymer ?
#
loop_
_entity_poly.entity_id
_entity_poly.type
_entity_poly.pdbx_seq_one_letter_code
_entity_poly.pdbx_strand_id
1 'polypeptide(L)'
;GRFVVEPLERGYGTTLGNSLRRILLSSLPGAAVSNVKIDGVLHEFSTIPGVKEDVTEIILNLKNLAIKNNSESNEPKMAYIDASGDCEVKASDIRVDSDIEILNPDLHIATLSGGADSKLFMEITITKGRGYVEASKNKRADQPLRMIPVDSLYTPVRRVNFKVEDTRVGQITDYDKLTFEVWTDGTISPDDAVSLGAKILNEHLCLFVDLSDSAKNAEILVEKEVGTKEKVLEQSIEELD
;
A
#
# COMPACT_ATOMS: atom_id res chain seq x y z
N GLY A 1 5.51 -9.72 5.87
CA GLY A 1 4.94 -10.46 7.00
C GLY A 1 4.36 -11.79 6.57
N ARG A 2 4.31 -12.73 7.48
CA ARG A 2 3.67 -14.04 7.30
C ARG A 2 2.70 -14.27 8.46
N PHE A 3 1.45 -14.53 8.13
CA PHE A 3 0.36 -14.74 9.08
C PHE A 3 -0.20 -16.14 8.91
N VAL A 4 -0.53 -16.80 10.02
CA VAL A 4 -1.17 -18.12 10.02
C VAL A 4 -2.46 -17.99 10.79
N VAL A 5 -3.56 -18.38 10.16
CA VAL A 5 -4.90 -18.38 10.75
C VAL A 5 -5.44 -19.80 10.71
N GLU A 6 -5.61 -20.39 11.87
CA GLU A 6 -6.16 -21.73 12.07
C GLU A 6 -6.77 -21.87 13.48
N PRO A 7 -7.80 -22.70 13.68
CA PRO A 7 -8.56 -23.38 12.63
C PRO A 7 -9.61 -22.49 11.98
N LEU A 8 -9.88 -22.71 10.70
CA LEU A 8 -11.01 -22.12 9.98
C LEU A 8 -11.94 -23.25 9.53
N GLU A 9 -13.23 -22.98 9.44
CA GLU A 9 -14.16 -23.93 8.83
C GLU A 9 -13.79 -24.15 7.36
N ARG A 10 -14.09 -25.35 6.86
CA ARG A 10 -13.77 -25.78 5.50
C ARG A 10 -14.27 -24.80 4.44
N GLY A 11 -13.37 -24.39 3.53
CA GLY A 11 -13.64 -23.43 2.45
C GLY A 11 -13.44 -21.96 2.84
N TYR A 12 -13.42 -21.61 4.13
CA TYR A 12 -13.18 -20.22 4.57
C TYR A 12 -11.75 -19.76 4.32
N GLY A 13 -10.76 -20.68 4.36
CA GLY A 13 -9.38 -20.35 4.03
C GLY A 13 -9.24 -19.73 2.65
N THR A 14 -9.85 -20.34 1.64
CA THR A 14 -9.84 -19.83 0.26
C THR A 14 -10.65 -18.53 0.12
N THR A 15 -11.81 -18.45 0.74
CA THR A 15 -12.70 -17.28 0.68
C THR A 15 -12.03 -16.04 1.28
N LEU A 16 -11.51 -16.16 2.50
CA LEU A 16 -10.83 -15.07 3.20
C LEU A 16 -9.51 -14.70 2.52
N GLY A 17 -8.70 -15.71 2.16
CA GLY A 17 -7.42 -15.50 1.50
C GLY A 17 -7.56 -14.73 0.18
N ASN A 18 -8.52 -15.11 -0.66
CA ASN A 18 -8.76 -14.43 -1.94
C ASN A 18 -9.34 -13.03 -1.76
N SER A 19 -10.31 -12.87 -0.85
CA SER A 19 -10.93 -11.57 -0.58
C SER A 19 -9.92 -10.56 -0.03
N LEU A 20 -9.14 -10.94 0.98
CA LEU A 20 -8.09 -10.09 1.55
C LEU A 20 -7.00 -9.77 0.54
N ARG A 21 -6.55 -10.76 -0.25
CA ARG A 21 -5.56 -10.52 -1.30
C ARG A 21 -6.01 -9.43 -2.27
N ARG A 22 -7.25 -9.48 -2.73
CA ARG A 22 -7.80 -8.49 -3.66
C ARG A 22 -7.85 -7.10 -3.04
N ILE A 23 -8.31 -6.98 -1.80
CA ILE A 23 -8.40 -5.70 -1.09
C ILE A 23 -7.02 -5.11 -0.83
N LEU A 24 -6.07 -5.91 -0.39
CA LEU A 24 -4.71 -5.46 -0.11
C LEU A 24 -4.01 -4.92 -1.36
N LEU A 25 -4.24 -5.52 -2.52
CA LEU A 25 -3.63 -5.10 -3.78
C LEU A 25 -4.32 -3.91 -4.46
N SER A 26 -5.55 -3.54 -4.06
CA SER A 26 -6.33 -2.52 -4.79
C SER A 26 -6.93 -1.41 -3.95
N SER A 27 -7.14 -1.62 -2.65
CA SER A 27 -8.03 -0.73 -1.89
C SER A 27 -7.36 0.01 -0.74
N LEU A 28 -6.11 -0.31 -0.42
CA LEU A 28 -5.37 0.40 0.63
C LEU A 28 -4.99 1.81 0.18
N PRO A 29 -5.10 2.80 1.07
CA PRO A 29 -4.66 4.15 0.78
C PRO A 29 -3.12 4.23 0.80
N GLY A 30 -2.59 5.17 0.03
CA GLY A 30 -1.17 5.49 -0.01
C GLY A 30 -0.91 6.85 -0.65
N ALA A 31 0.37 7.15 -0.87
CA ALA A 31 0.81 8.35 -1.57
C ALA A 31 1.68 7.98 -2.77
N ALA A 32 1.56 8.75 -3.85
CA ALA A 32 2.34 8.54 -5.06
C ALA A 32 2.55 9.86 -5.83
N VAL A 33 3.50 9.85 -6.73
CA VAL A 33 3.70 10.93 -7.70
C VAL A 33 2.54 10.93 -8.69
N SER A 34 1.91 12.07 -8.88
CA SER A 34 0.79 12.23 -9.83
C SER A 34 1.18 13.06 -11.07
N ASN A 35 2.05 14.04 -10.89
CA ASN A 35 2.51 14.90 -11.96
C ASN A 35 3.97 15.28 -11.74
N VAL A 36 4.67 15.54 -12.86
CA VAL A 36 6.04 16.00 -12.87
C VAL A 36 6.18 17.16 -13.85
N LYS A 37 6.94 18.19 -13.47
CA LYS A 37 7.33 19.26 -14.36
C LYS A 37 8.84 19.36 -14.36
N ILE A 38 9.46 19.27 -15.53
CA ILE A 38 10.91 19.32 -15.71
C ILE A 38 11.23 20.56 -16.56
N ASP A 39 12.21 21.35 -16.15
CA ASP A 39 12.64 22.51 -16.89
C ASP A 39 13.17 22.12 -18.27
N GLY A 40 12.73 22.86 -19.30
CA GLY A 40 13.12 22.59 -20.68
C GLY A 40 12.38 21.43 -21.37
N VAL A 41 11.52 20.69 -20.65
CA VAL A 41 10.77 19.55 -21.18
C VAL A 41 9.30 19.91 -21.40
N LEU A 42 8.74 19.43 -22.53
CA LEU A 42 7.35 19.68 -22.92
C LEU A 42 6.47 18.42 -22.83
N HIS A 43 7.08 17.25 -23.00
CA HIS A 43 6.37 15.96 -23.00
C HIS A 43 7.31 14.82 -22.58
N GLU A 44 6.76 13.70 -22.24
CA GLU A 44 7.46 12.52 -21.68
C GLU A 44 8.46 11.86 -22.63
N PHE A 45 8.32 12.05 -23.94
CA PHE A 45 9.21 11.48 -24.96
C PHE A 45 10.40 12.40 -25.30
N SER A 46 10.81 13.24 -24.38
CA SER A 46 11.92 14.16 -24.54
C SER A 46 13.19 13.63 -23.89
N THR A 47 14.32 14.18 -24.31
CA THR A 47 15.62 14.01 -23.62
C THR A 47 16.02 15.32 -22.97
N ILE A 48 16.83 15.24 -21.91
CA ILE A 48 17.33 16.40 -21.16
C ILE A 48 18.82 16.53 -21.46
N PRO A 49 19.29 17.68 -21.96
CA PRO A 49 20.72 17.89 -22.22
C PRO A 49 21.55 17.68 -20.96
N GLY A 50 22.60 16.83 -21.08
CA GLY A 50 23.48 16.51 -19.96
C GLY A 50 22.91 15.49 -18.96
N VAL A 51 21.77 14.91 -19.20
CA VAL A 51 21.20 13.79 -18.42
C VAL A 51 21.22 12.53 -19.28
N LYS A 52 21.64 11.43 -18.69
CA LYS A 52 21.81 10.15 -19.38
C LYS A 52 20.49 9.49 -19.71
N GLU A 53 19.57 9.50 -18.73
CA GLU A 53 18.25 8.91 -18.83
C GLU A 53 17.30 9.82 -19.62
N ASP A 54 16.38 9.25 -20.37
CA ASP A 54 15.28 10.00 -20.96
C ASP A 54 14.19 10.31 -19.91
N VAL A 55 13.27 11.19 -20.25
CA VAL A 55 12.20 11.62 -19.35
C VAL A 55 11.29 10.46 -18.95
N THR A 56 11.07 9.50 -19.86
CA THR A 56 10.26 8.31 -19.59
C THR A 56 10.93 7.43 -18.55
N GLU A 57 12.24 7.23 -18.62
CA GLU A 57 13.01 6.46 -17.66
C GLU A 57 13.02 7.14 -16.28
N ILE A 58 13.19 8.46 -16.22
CA ILE A 58 13.08 9.25 -15.00
C ILE A 58 11.69 9.08 -14.36
N ILE A 59 10.62 9.16 -15.14
CA ILE A 59 9.25 8.94 -14.66
C ILE A 59 9.08 7.52 -14.11
N LEU A 60 9.62 6.50 -14.77
CA LEU A 60 9.58 5.12 -14.29
C LEU A 60 10.33 4.95 -12.96
N ASN A 61 11.46 5.64 -12.79
CA ASN A 61 12.20 5.64 -11.52
C ASN A 61 11.38 6.33 -10.41
N LEU A 62 10.76 7.47 -10.69
CA LEU A 62 9.90 8.18 -9.74
C LEU A 62 8.68 7.36 -9.29
N LYS A 63 8.13 6.49 -10.15
CA LYS A 63 7.02 5.58 -9.79
C LYS A 63 7.41 4.54 -8.73
N ASN A 64 8.70 4.28 -8.55
CA ASN A 64 9.22 3.34 -7.55
C ASN A 64 9.51 4.00 -6.19
N LEU A 65 9.27 5.29 -6.02
CA LEU A 65 9.40 5.98 -4.75
C LEU A 65 8.44 5.38 -3.71
N ALA A 66 8.97 5.06 -2.54
CA ALA A 66 8.19 4.67 -1.38
C ALA A 66 7.90 5.92 -0.54
N ILE A 67 6.74 6.52 -0.75
CA ILE A 67 6.35 7.81 -0.18
C ILE A 67 5.35 7.60 0.94
N LYS A 68 5.69 8.07 2.15
CA LYS A 68 4.77 8.15 3.28
C LYS A 68 4.34 9.60 3.47
N ASN A 69 3.03 9.84 3.43
CA ASN A 69 2.44 11.15 3.64
C ASN A 69 1.69 11.18 4.96
N ASN A 70 2.25 11.86 5.95
CA ASN A 70 1.73 11.97 7.32
C ASN A 70 0.75 13.16 7.49
N SER A 71 0.53 13.99 6.46
CA SER A 71 -0.42 15.11 6.51
C SER A 71 -1.85 14.60 6.70
N GLU A 72 -2.67 15.30 7.45
CA GLU A 72 -4.12 15.05 7.52
C GLU A 72 -4.86 15.57 6.29
N SER A 73 -4.29 16.56 5.59
CA SER A 73 -4.86 17.14 4.37
C SER A 73 -4.75 16.19 3.18
N ASN A 74 -5.75 16.22 2.31
CA ASN A 74 -5.74 15.56 1.00
C ASN A 74 -5.20 16.46 -0.12
N GLU A 75 -4.69 17.66 0.22
CA GLU A 75 -4.12 18.56 -0.77
C GLU A 75 -2.84 18.00 -1.38
N PRO A 76 -2.61 18.24 -2.68
CA PRO A 76 -1.36 17.90 -3.33
C PRO A 76 -0.17 18.56 -2.64
N LYS A 77 0.89 17.80 -2.40
CA LYS A 77 2.15 18.29 -1.85
C LYS A 77 3.18 18.41 -2.96
N MET A 78 4.01 19.44 -2.88
CA MET A 78 5.08 19.69 -3.86
C MET A 78 6.42 19.24 -3.31
N ALA A 79 7.19 18.57 -4.16
CA ALA A 79 8.58 18.22 -3.90
C ALA A 79 9.45 18.69 -5.07
N TYR A 80 10.75 18.88 -4.82
CA TYR A 80 11.65 19.47 -5.78
C TYR A 80 12.97 18.72 -5.85
N ILE A 81 13.52 18.58 -7.06
CA ILE A 81 14.91 18.19 -7.32
C ILE A 81 15.61 19.40 -7.94
N ASP A 82 16.79 19.72 -7.43
CA ASP A 82 17.66 20.75 -7.98
C ASP A 82 19.10 20.23 -7.96
N ALA A 83 19.55 19.70 -9.09
CA ALA A 83 20.86 19.10 -9.25
C ALA A 83 21.65 19.79 -10.37
N SER A 84 22.95 19.95 -10.19
CA SER A 84 23.86 20.57 -11.17
C SER A 84 25.24 19.93 -11.16
N GLY A 85 25.91 19.92 -12.32
CA GLY A 85 27.19 19.28 -12.51
C GLY A 85 27.07 17.77 -12.68
N ASP A 86 28.23 17.09 -12.79
CA ASP A 86 28.26 15.63 -12.95
C ASP A 86 27.96 14.96 -11.61
N CYS A 87 26.79 14.37 -11.48
CA CYS A 87 26.35 13.68 -10.27
C CYS A 87 25.28 12.63 -10.55
N GLU A 88 25.16 11.66 -9.65
CA GLU A 88 24.02 10.75 -9.59
C GLU A 88 22.95 11.36 -8.69
N VAL A 89 21.73 11.52 -9.22
CA VAL A 89 20.57 12.03 -8.48
C VAL A 89 19.79 10.85 -7.92
N LYS A 90 19.60 10.85 -6.60
CA LYS A 90 18.90 9.83 -5.85
C LYS A 90 17.63 10.38 -5.20
N ALA A 91 16.81 9.49 -4.68
CA ALA A 91 15.61 9.88 -3.95
C ALA A 91 15.91 10.73 -2.69
N SER A 92 17.11 10.60 -2.10
CA SER A 92 17.62 11.47 -1.01
C SER A 92 17.75 12.94 -1.39
N ASP A 93 17.92 13.24 -2.68
CA ASP A 93 18.09 14.61 -3.18
C ASP A 93 16.76 15.32 -3.41
N ILE A 94 15.64 14.60 -3.25
CA ILE A 94 14.30 15.17 -3.34
C ILE A 94 14.03 16.00 -2.09
N ARG A 95 13.83 17.29 -2.26
CA ARG A 95 13.42 18.18 -1.19
C ARG A 95 11.91 18.07 -1.01
N VAL A 96 11.50 17.61 0.15
CA VAL A 96 10.10 17.39 0.52
C VAL A 96 9.70 18.27 1.71
N ASP A 97 8.41 18.48 1.87
CA ASP A 97 7.84 19.10 3.06
C ASP A 97 7.96 18.15 4.28
N SER A 98 7.89 18.69 5.49
CA SER A 98 8.01 17.93 6.76
C SER A 98 7.01 16.79 6.90
N ASP A 99 5.89 16.88 6.21
CA ASP A 99 4.82 15.88 6.24
C ASP A 99 5.09 14.67 5.33
N ILE A 100 6.09 14.77 4.45
CA ILE A 100 6.44 13.74 3.48
C ILE A 100 7.74 13.08 3.89
N GLU A 101 7.73 11.75 3.89
CA GLU A 101 8.91 10.92 4.14
C GLU A 101 9.13 9.97 2.97
N ILE A 102 10.38 9.91 2.47
CA ILE A 102 10.81 8.98 1.43
C ILE A 102 11.60 7.86 2.10
N LEU A 103 11.08 6.62 2.01
CA LEU A 103 11.64 5.48 2.74
C LEU A 103 12.74 4.72 1.98
N ASN A 104 12.91 5.01 0.69
CA ASN A 104 13.96 4.42 -0.16
C ASN A 104 14.92 5.48 -0.70
N PRO A 105 15.73 6.15 0.15
CA PRO A 105 16.58 7.29 -0.23
C PRO A 105 17.65 6.94 -1.27
N ASP A 106 18.06 5.69 -1.35
CA ASP A 106 19.08 5.21 -2.31
C ASP A 106 18.55 4.93 -3.72
N LEU A 107 17.24 5.10 -3.94
CA LEU A 107 16.63 4.87 -5.25
C LEU A 107 17.25 5.84 -6.27
N HIS A 108 17.77 5.29 -7.35
CA HIS A 108 18.30 6.04 -8.48
C HIS A 108 17.17 6.74 -9.24
N ILE A 109 17.35 8.03 -9.55
CA ILE A 109 16.38 8.84 -10.32
C ILE A 109 16.96 9.21 -11.68
N ALA A 110 18.15 9.81 -11.72
CA ALA A 110 18.81 10.25 -12.93
C ALA A 110 20.33 10.39 -12.74
N THR A 111 21.08 10.43 -13.86
CA THR A 111 22.53 10.67 -13.86
C THR A 111 22.81 11.90 -14.72
N LEU A 112 23.44 12.92 -14.14
CA LEU A 112 23.96 14.06 -14.84
C LEU A 112 25.40 13.76 -15.27
N SER A 113 25.73 13.93 -16.57
CA SER A 113 27.03 13.59 -17.16
C SER A 113 27.46 14.57 -18.27
N GLY A 114 26.95 15.78 -18.25
CA GLY A 114 27.26 16.81 -19.27
C GLY A 114 28.25 17.89 -18.81
N GLY A 115 28.96 17.67 -17.69
CA GLY A 115 29.91 18.62 -17.12
C GLY A 115 29.23 19.72 -16.29
N ALA A 116 29.95 20.82 -16.07
CA ALA A 116 29.50 21.90 -15.18
C ALA A 116 28.19 22.60 -15.60
N ASP A 117 27.79 22.48 -16.87
CA ASP A 117 26.58 23.12 -17.43
C ASP A 117 25.33 22.22 -17.32
N SER A 118 25.50 20.95 -16.89
CA SER A 118 24.37 20.05 -16.69
C SER A 118 23.52 20.52 -15.54
N LYS A 119 22.21 20.60 -15.75
CA LYS A 119 21.24 21.01 -14.73
C LYS A 119 19.95 20.18 -14.86
N LEU A 120 19.44 19.74 -13.72
CA LEU A 120 18.13 19.09 -13.63
C LEU A 120 17.33 19.78 -12.54
N PHE A 121 16.34 20.57 -12.95
CA PHE A 121 15.32 21.10 -12.05
C PHE A 121 13.99 20.45 -12.33
N MET A 122 13.36 19.89 -11.29
CA MET A 122 12.12 19.14 -11.38
C MET A 122 11.19 19.47 -10.24
N GLU A 123 9.94 19.74 -10.56
CA GLU A 123 8.84 19.88 -9.61
C GLU A 123 8.01 18.58 -9.65
N ILE A 124 7.79 17.96 -8.49
CA ILE A 124 7.09 16.69 -8.34
C ILE A 124 5.85 16.93 -7.50
N THR A 125 4.68 16.55 -8.02
CA THR A 125 3.43 16.64 -7.28
C THR A 125 3.11 15.28 -6.67
N ILE A 126 2.98 15.23 -5.36
CA ILE A 126 2.65 14.03 -4.58
C ILE A 126 1.20 14.15 -4.11
N THR A 127 0.41 13.12 -4.35
CA THR A 127 -1.01 13.07 -3.94
C THR A 127 -1.31 11.80 -3.15
N LYS A 128 -2.38 11.85 -2.36
CA LYS A 128 -2.95 10.67 -1.71
C LYS A 128 -4.01 10.05 -2.61
N GLY A 129 -4.11 8.73 -2.58
CA GLY A 129 -5.10 8.01 -3.36
C GLY A 129 -5.21 6.54 -2.95
N ARG A 130 -5.87 5.74 -3.78
CA ARG A 130 -6.04 4.30 -3.59
C ARG A 130 -5.84 3.58 -4.92
N GLY A 131 -5.24 2.40 -4.86
CA GLY A 131 -5.05 1.55 -6.02
C GLY A 131 -4.17 2.17 -7.10
N TYR A 132 -4.59 2.07 -8.35
CA TYR A 132 -3.90 2.59 -9.53
C TYR A 132 -4.75 3.66 -10.22
N VAL A 133 -4.12 4.76 -10.55
CA VAL A 133 -4.75 5.87 -11.30
C VAL A 133 -3.90 6.18 -12.53
N GLU A 134 -4.52 6.09 -13.71
CA GLU A 134 -3.87 6.40 -14.98
C GLU A 134 -3.50 7.89 -15.11
N ALA A 135 -2.44 8.18 -15.83
CA ALA A 135 -1.99 9.55 -16.12
C ALA A 135 -3.09 10.43 -16.72
N SER A 136 -3.96 9.85 -17.57
CA SER A 136 -5.10 10.54 -18.15
C SER A 136 -6.06 11.13 -17.12
N LYS A 137 -6.23 10.46 -15.97
CA LYS A 137 -7.08 10.90 -14.85
C LYS A 137 -6.38 11.90 -13.94
N ASN A 138 -5.04 11.90 -13.93
CA ASN A 138 -4.24 12.88 -13.20
C ASN A 138 -4.14 14.21 -13.95
N LYS A 139 -4.50 14.23 -15.24
CA LYS A 139 -4.54 15.44 -16.04
C LYS A 139 -5.76 16.29 -15.68
N ARG A 140 -5.53 17.49 -15.15
CA ARG A 140 -6.58 18.48 -14.81
C ARG A 140 -6.59 19.59 -15.84
N ALA A 141 -7.76 20.16 -16.09
CA ALA A 141 -7.93 21.25 -17.08
C ALA A 141 -7.26 22.57 -16.63
N ASP A 142 -7.08 22.76 -15.33
CA ASP A 142 -6.48 23.93 -14.68
C ASP A 142 -4.97 23.78 -14.39
N GLN A 143 -4.33 22.71 -14.89
CA GLN A 143 -2.90 22.48 -14.67
C GLN A 143 -2.04 23.49 -15.42
N PRO A 144 -0.90 23.90 -14.83
CA PRO A 144 0.10 24.71 -15.52
C PRO A 144 0.58 24.02 -16.81
N LEU A 145 0.91 24.83 -17.81
CA LEU A 145 1.55 24.34 -19.03
C LEU A 145 2.85 23.60 -18.70
N ARG A 146 3.16 22.55 -19.44
CA ARG A 146 4.37 21.69 -19.29
C ARG A 146 4.36 20.75 -18.09
N MET A 147 3.22 20.56 -17.45
CA MET A 147 3.08 19.53 -16.43
C MET A 147 2.78 18.19 -17.09
N ILE A 148 3.60 17.19 -16.83
CA ILE A 148 3.49 15.83 -17.37
C ILE A 148 2.73 15.00 -16.36
N PRO A 149 1.53 14.51 -16.67
CA PRO A 149 0.80 13.60 -15.78
C PRO A 149 1.48 12.22 -15.77
N VAL A 150 1.53 11.59 -14.59
CA VAL A 150 2.16 10.29 -14.37
C VAL A 150 1.12 9.31 -13.84
N ASP A 151 1.22 8.05 -14.27
CA ASP A 151 0.44 6.98 -13.64
C ASP A 151 0.83 6.82 -12.18
N SER A 152 -0.14 6.84 -11.29
CA SER A 152 0.09 6.77 -9.85
C SER A 152 -0.28 5.42 -9.30
N LEU A 153 0.67 4.74 -8.66
CA LEU A 153 0.45 3.51 -7.92
C LEU A 153 0.45 3.82 -6.42
N TYR A 154 -0.73 3.98 -5.86
CA TYR A 154 -0.91 4.36 -4.45
C TYR A 154 -0.80 3.19 -3.47
N THR A 155 -1.01 1.96 -3.97
CA THR A 155 -1.04 0.76 -3.12
C THR A 155 0.32 0.51 -2.46
N PRO A 156 0.40 0.47 -1.11
CA PRO A 156 1.63 0.22 -0.38
C PRO A 156 2.02 -1.27 -0.37
N VAL A 157 1.12 -2.15 -0.79
CA VAL A 157 1.34 -3.60 -0.84
C VAL A 157 1.80 -4.00 -2.23
N ARG A 158 3.01 -4.55 -2.30
CA ARG A 158 3.65 -4.95 -3.57
C ARG A 158 3.27 -6.36 -4.00
N ARG A 159 3.13 -7.27 -3.03
CA ARG A 159 2.83 -8.68 -3.31
C ARG A 159 2.04 -9.29 -2.17
N VAL A 160 1.08 -10.13 -2.53
CA VAL A 160 0.32 -10.96 -1.58
C VAL A 160 0.27 -12.39 -2.12
N ASN A 161 0.59 -13.35 -1.27
CA ASN A 161 0.44 -14.77 -1.53
C ASN A 161 -0.35 -15.41 -0.39
N PHE A 162 -1.12 -16.47 -0.70
CA PHE A 162 -1.75 -17.26 0.34
C PHE A 162 -1.76 -18.75 -0.04
N LYS A 163 -1.75 -19.60 0.98
CA LYS A 163 -1.85 -21.06 0.87
C LYS A 163 -2.87 -21.55 1.87
N VAL A 164 -3.72 -22.47 1.43
CA VAL A 164 -4.68 -23.16 2.29
C VAL A 164 -4.26 -24.62 2.39
N GLU A 165 -4.22 -25.12 3.60
CA GLU A 165 -3.87 -26.51 3.93
C GLU A 165 -4.90 -27.04 4.91
N ASP A 166 -5.14 -28.36 4.87
CA ASP A 166 -5.99 -29.01 5.86
C ASP A 166 -5.30 -29.01 7.24
N THR A 167 -6.07 -28.77 8.29
CA THR A 167 -5.57 -28.83 9.66
C THR A 167 -6.51 -29.64 10.54
N ARG A 168 -5.98 -30.15 11.65
CA ARG A 168 -6.69 -31.04 12.57
C ARG A 168 -6.98 -30.34 13.90
N VAL A 169 -8.23 -30.46 14.36
CA VAL A 169 -8.63 -30.05 15.70
C VAL A 169 -9.21 -31.26 16.43
N GLY A 170 -8.49 -31.79 17.40
CA GLY A 170 -8.87 -33.01 18.10
C GLY A 170 -8.92 -34.22 17.16
N GLN A 171 -10.11 -34.82 16.97
CA GLN A 171 -10.33 -35.92 16.04
C GLN A 171 -10.87 -35.48 14.68
N ILE A 172 -11.23 -34.22 14.52
CA ILE A 172 -11.78 -33.65 13.29
C ILE A 172 -10.64 -33.12 12.41
N THR A 173 -10.54 -33.58 11.17
CA THR A 173 -9.47 -33.23 10.22
C THR A 173 -9.94 -32.31 9.10
N ASP A 174 -11.13 -31.73 9.21
CA ASP A 174 -11.84 -31.03 8.15
C ASP A 174 -11.84 -29.50 8.35
N TYR A 175 -10.73 -28.98 8.90
CA TYR A 175 -10.53 -27.53 9.06
C TYR A 175 -9.46 -27.02 8.11
N ASP A 176 -9.59 -25.74 7.73
CA ASP A 176 -8.60 -25.03 6.92
C ASP A 176 -7.57 -24.33 7.81
N LYS A 177 -6.32 -24.35 7.35
CA LYS A 177 -5.23 -23.51 7.80
C LYS A 177 -4.86 -22.55 6.69
N LEU A 178 -5.06 -21.27 6.90
CA LEU A 178 -4.67 -20.22 5.98
C LEU A 178 -3.30 -19.67 6.36
N THR A 179 -2.32 -19.84 5.49
CA THR A 179 -1.03 -19.13 5.56
C THR A 179 -1.08 -17.96 4.59
N PHE A 180 -0.85 -16.75 5.07
CA PHE A 180 -0.97 -15.50 4.31
C PHE A 180 0.35 -14.74 4.37
N GLU A 181 0.91 -14.39 3.22
CA GLU A 181 2.18 -13.70 3.09
C GLU A 181 1.98 -12.36 2.38
N VAL A 182 2.47 -11.29 2.99
CA VAL A 182 2.31 -9.90 2.51
C VAL A 182 3.66 -9.20 2.46
N TRP A 183 3.96 -8.58 1.33
CA TRP A 183 5.12 -7.73 1.11
C TRP A 183 4.66 -6.29 0.87
N THR A 184 5.15 -5.39 1.70
CA THR A 184 4.89 -3.96 1.60
C THR A 184 6.13 -3.23 1.06
N ASP A 185 5.96 -1.98 0.68
CA ASP A 185 7.07 -1.10 0.27
C ASP A 185 7.77 -0.40 1.46
N GLY A 186 7.33 -0.67 2.69
CA GLY A 186 7.84 -0.07 3.92
C GLY A 186 7.02 1.11 4.44
N THR A 187 6.10 1.67 3.66
CA THR A 187 5.25 2.80 4.08
C THR A 187 4.19 2.40 5.11
N ILE A 188 3.83 1.11 5.12
CA ILE A 188 2.93 0.48 6.10
C ILE A 188 3.53 -0.84 6.58
N SER A 189 3.31 -1.19 7.84
CA SER A 189 3.68 -2.51 8.33
C SER A 189 2.76 -3.59 7.73
N PRO A 190 3.25 -4.83 7.52
CA PRO A 190 2.39 -5.92 7.04
C PRO A 190 1.18 -6.19 7.95
N ASP A 191 1.34 -6.05 9.27
CA ASP A 191 0.29 -6.23 10.28
C ASP A 191 -0.82 -5.19 10.12
N ASP A 192 -0.43 -3.91 10.01
CA ASP A 192 -1.36 -2.81 9.79
C ASP A 192 -2.06 -2.94 8.43
N ALA A 193 -1.33 -3.36 7.39
CA ALA A 193 -1.91 -3.56 6.06
C ALA A 193 -3.02 -4.62 6.10
N VAL A 194 -2.77 -5.78 6.73
CA VAL A 194 -3.77 -6.86 6.84
C VAL A 194 -4.96 -6.41 7.69
N SER A 195 -4.70 -5.75 8.82
CA SER A 195 -5.75 -5.25 9.72
C SER A 195 -6.64 -4.23 9.03
N LEU A 196 -6.04 -3.27 8.30
CA LEU A 196 -6.77 -2.26 7.53
C LEU A 196 -7.56 -2.88 6.38
N GLY A 197 -6.98 -3.88 5.69
CA GLY A 197 -7.66 -4.63 4.63
C GLY A 197 -8.88 -5.40 5.16
N ALA A 198 -8.74 -6.04 6.32
CA ALA A 198 -9.84 -6.74 6.98
C ALA A 198 -10.95 -5.76 7.43
N LYS A 199 -10.57 -4.59 7.95
CA LYS A 199 -11.51 -3.52 8.32
C LYS A 199 -12.31 -3.04 7.12
N ILE A 200 -11.65 -2.76 5.98
CA ILE A 200 -12.31 -2.36 4.73
C ILE A 200 -13.32 -3.43 4.28
N LEU A 201 -12.91 -4.72 4.33
CA LEU A 201 -13.81 -5.82 3.98
C LEU A 201 -15.04 -5.86 4.89
N ASN A 202 -14.81 -5.75 6.19
CA ASN A 202 -15.89 -5.78 7.19
C ASN A 202 -16.87 -4.62 7.01
N GLU A 203 -16.40 -3.39 6.76
CA GLU A 203 -17.26 -2.22 6.49
C GLU A 203 -18.18 -2.44 5.28
N HIS A 204 -17.66 -3.08 4.22
CA HIS A 204 -18.46 -3.41 3.04
C HIS A 204 -19.44 -4.55 3.31
N LEU A 205 -19.06 -5.55 4.13
CA LEU A 205 -19.95 -6.65 4.52
C LEU A 205 -21.09 -6.19 5.44
N CYS A 206 -20.85 -5.20 6.30
CA CYS A 206 -21.89 -4.62 7.14
C CYS A 206 -23.08 -4.09 6.33
N LEU A 207 -22.85 -3.57 5.11
CA LEU A 207 -23.96 -3.14 4.23
C LEU A 207 -24.91 -4.28 3.88
N PHE A 208 -24.43 -5.51 3.81
CA PHE A 208 -25.26 -6.70 3.55
C PHE A 208 -25.92 -7.22 4.83
N VAL A 209 -25.22 -7.16 5.98
CA VAL A 209 -25.78 -7.51 7.29
C VAL A 209 -26.97 -6.61 7.62
N ASP A 210 -26.90 -5.32 7.25
CA ASP A 210 -27.92 -4.33 7.49
C ASP A 210 -29.22 -4.51 6.66
N LEU A 211 -29.23 -5.43 5.70
CA LEU A 211 -30.42 -5.72 4.90
C LEU A 211 -31.53 -6.43 5.69
N SER A 212 -31.21 -7.09 6.81
CA SER A 212 -32.18 -7.83 7.62
C SER A 212 -31.94 -7.65 9.11
N ASP A 213 -32.95 -7.15 9.82
CA ASP A 213 -32.88 -6.99 11.29
C ASP A 213 -32.80 -8.33 12.03
N SER A 214 -33.33 -9.40 11.46
CA SER A 214 -33.22 -10.74 12.02
C SER A 214 -31.82 -11.32 11.91
N ALA A 215 -31.09 -11.00 10.84
CA ALA A 215 -29.72 -11.46 10.64
C ALA A 215 -28.72 -10.75 11.57
N LYS A 216 -28.99 -9.50 11.96
CA LYS A 216 -28.13 -8.76 12.91
C LYS A 216 -28.02 -9.41 14.28
N ASN A 217 -29.06 -10.10 14.72
CA ASN A 217 -29.16 -10.71 16.04
C ASN A 217 -28.92 -12.22 16.02
N ALA A 218 -28.59 -12.81 14.89
CA ALA A 218 -28.31 -14.23 14.76
C ALA A 218 -26.85 -14.53 15.13
N GLU A 219 -26.64 -15.35 16.16
CA GLU A 219 -25.32 -15.92 16.48
C GLU A 219 -25.03 -17.06 15.49
N ILE A 220 -24.06 -16.84 14.59
CA ILE A 220 -23.72 -17.81 13.52
C ILE A 220 -22.42 -18.56 13.85
N LEU A 221 -21.50 -17.94 14.60
CA LEU A 221 -20.27 -18.58 15.04
C LEU A 221 -20.54 -19.35 16.33
N VAL A 222 -20.21 -20.64 16.33
CA VAL A 222 -20.24 -21.47 17.53
C VAL A 222 -19.24 -20.86 18.53
N GLU A 223 -19.70 -20.52 19.73
CA GLU A 223 -18.82 -20.12 20.83
C GLU A 223 -17.70 -21.14 20.96
N LYS A 224 -16.46 -20.67 21.04
CA LYS A 224 -15.36 -21.53 21.49
C LYS A 224 -15.79 -22.10 22.84
N GLU A 225 -15.98 -23.41 22.92
CA GLU A 225 -16.06 -24.07 24.24
C GLU A 225 -14.81 -23.65 25.02
N VAL A 226 -15.03 -22.81 26.04
CA VAL A 226 -13.99 -22.49 27.02
C VAL A 226 -13.55 -23.83 27.58
N GLY A 227 -12.33 -24.23 27.29
CA GLY A 227 -11.85 -25.55 27.61
C GLY A 227 -12.09 -25.84 29.10
N THR A 228 -12.46 -27.07 29.43
CA THR A 228 -12.79 -27.49 30.78
C THR A 228 -11.72 -27.08 31.80
N LYS A 229 -10.47 -26.91 31.35
CA LYS A 229 -9.35 -26.43 32.19
C LYS A 229 -9.45 -24.93 32.52
N GLU A 230 -9.96 -24.10 31.67
CA GLU A 230 -10.15 -22.65 31.96
C GLU A 230 -11.34 -22.43 32.89
N LYS A 231 -12.41 -23.21 32.72
CA LYS A 231 -13.55 -23.19 33.67
C LYS A 231 -13.17 -23.64 35.09
N VAL A 232 -12.25 -24.62 35.21
CA VAL A 232 -11.75 -25.09 36.51
C VAL A 232 -10.80 -24.07 37.14
N LEU A 233 -10.08 -23.27 36.38
CA LEU A 233 -9.20 -22.21 36.88
C LEU A 233 -9.95 -20.95 37.33
N GLU A 234 -11.18 -20.75 36.87
CA GLU A 234 -12.04 -19.64 37.29
C GLU A 234 -12.92 -19.99 38.50
N GLN A 235 -13.01 -21.26 38.88
CA GLN A 235 -13.75 -21.70 40.07
C GLN A 235 -13.02 -21.34 41.37
N SER A 236 -13.76 -20.84 42.36
CA SER A 236 -13.19 -20.57 43.68
C SER A 236 -12.83 -21.87 44.37
N ILE A 237 -11.83 -21.83 45.28
CA ILE A 237 -11.36 -23.00 46.03
C ILE A 237 -12.50 -23.68 46.85
N GLU A 238 -13.58 -22.96 47.15
CA GLU A 238 -14.76 -23.44 47.89
C GLU A 238 -15.74 -24.25 47.01
N GLU A 239 -15.55 -24.27 45.70
CA GLU A 239 -16.40 -25.00 44.74
C GLU A 239 -15.75 -26.31 44.23
N LEU A 240 -14.58 -26.67 44.77
CA LEU A 240 -13.78 -27.85 44.37
C LEU A 240 -13.91 -29.07 45.30
N ASP A 241 -14.90 -29.11 46.20
CA ASP A 241 -15.20 -30.29 47.05
C ASP A 241 -16.18 -31.26 46.40
#